data_8f9c4f61c104efb46a40e0b1997eb037
#
_entry.id   8f9c4f61c104efb46a40e0b1997eb037
#
_cell.length_a   1.000
_cell.length_b   1.000
_cell.length_c   1.000
_cell.angle_alpha   90.00
_cell.angle_beta   90.00
_cell.angle_gamma   90.00
#
_symmetry.space_group_name_H-M   'P 1'
#
loop_
_entity.id
_entity.type
_entity.pdbx_description
1 polymer ?
#
loop_
_entity_poly.entity_id
_entity_poly.type
_entity_poly.pdbx_seq_one_letter_code
_entity_poly.pdbx_strand_id
1 'polypeptide(L)'
;MAAPQAGFAAVVAKIDISSQRMHVYINGKARYSWPVSTARRGYRTPLGSFRPTRMHRTYYSRKYYNSPMPHSIFFYGGYAIHGTGHVKALGRPASHGCIRLHPTNARALYNLVRKHGPRNTRIRIQR
;
A
#
# COMPACT_ATOMS: atom_id res chain seq x y z
N MET A 1 -33.49 -6.56 3.88
CA MET A 1 -32.10 -6.43 4.35
C MET A 1 -31.16 -7.02 3.30
N ALA A 2 -30.20 -6.27 2.88
CA ALA A 2 -29.22 -6.80 1.96
C ALA A 2 -28.25 -7.71 2.72
N ALA A 3 -27.97 -8.89 2.19
CA ALA A 3 -26.97 -9.77 2.75
C ALA A 3 -25.58 -9.11 2.63
N PRO A 4 -24.68 -9.34 3.59
CA PRO A 4 -23.32 -8.87 3.44
C PRO A 4 -22.75 -9.41 2.13
N GLN A 5 -22.20 -8.54 1.33
CA GLN A 5 -21.58 -8.97 0.09
C GLN A 5 -20.22 -9.58 0.39
N ALA A 6 -20.11 -10.88 0.18
CA ALA A 6 -18.86 -11.58 0.38
C ALA A 6 -17.77 -10.91 -0.48
N GLY A 7 -16.63 -10.60 0.12
CA GLY A 7 -15.52 -9.98 -0.58
C GLY A 7 -15.63 -8.47 -0.76
N PHE A 8 -16.73 -7.84 -0.35
CA PHE A 8 -16.81 -6.39 -0.38
C PHE A 8 -15.91 -5.80 0.69
N ALA A 9 -15.04 -4.87 0.29
CA ALA A 9 -14.15 -4.19 1.21
C ALA A 9 -14.49 -2.72 1.29
N ALA A 10 -14.44 -2.16 2.51
CA ALA A 10 -14.67 -0.73 2.69
C ALA A 10 -13.55 0.10 2.08
N VAL A 11 -12.30 -0.38 2.16
CA VAL A 11 -11.13 0.27 1.58
C VAL A 11 -10.48 -0.69 0.59
N VAL A 12 -10.25 -0.21 -0.63
CA VAL A 12 -9.49 -0.95 -1.64
C VAL A 12 -8.35 -0.06 -2.12
N ALA A 13 -7.13 -0.51 -1.91
CA ALA A 13 -5.94 0.12 -2.46
C ALA A 13 -5.52 -0.71 -3.68
N LYS A 14 -5.74 -0.16 -4.87
CA LYS A 14 -5.42 -0.84 -6.12
C LYS A 14 -4.14 -0.26 -6.70
N ILE A 15 -3.12 -1.07 -6.77
CA ILE A 15 -1.82 -0.65 -7.27
C ILE A 15 -1.64 -1.17 -8.70
N ASP A 16 -1.46 -0.24 -9.62
CA ASP A 16 -1.16 -0.53 -11.01
C ASP A 16 0.33 -0.30 -11.23
N ILE A 17 1.07 -1.39 -11.38
CA ILE A 17 2.53 -1.32 -11.54
C ILE A 17 2.89 -0.63 -12.86
N SER A 18 2.13 -0.88 -13.93
CA SER A 18 2.45 -0.28 -15.23
C SER A 18 2.41 1.25 -15.21
N SER A 19 1.50 1.83 -14.47
CA SER A 19 1.38 3.28 -14.35
C SER A 19 2.05 3.85 -13.11
N GLN A 20 2.53 2.99 -12.20
CA GLN A 20 3.10 3.39 -10.91
C GLN A 20 2.15 4.30 -10.14
N ARG A 21 0.90 3.86 -10.05
CA ARG A 21 -0.14 4.60 -9.33
C ARG A 21 -0.93 3.67 -8.43
N MET A 22 -1.40 4.26 -7.32
CA MET A 22 -2.33 3.61 -6.41
C MET A 22 -3.65 4.37 -6.47
N HIS A 23 -4.73 3.63 -6.73
CA HIS A 23 -6.08 4.17 -6.69
C HIS A 23 -6.76 3.65 -5.43
N VAL A 24 -7.30 4.56 -4.63
CA VAL A 24 -7.94 4.20 -3.36
C VAL A 24 -9.44 4.41 -3.49
N TYR A 25 -10.18 3.35 -3.20
CA TYR A 25 -11.65 3.36 -3.20
C TYR A 25 -12.14 3.21 -1.78
N ILE A 26 -13.16 3.97 -1.43
CA ILE A 26 -13.83 3.88 -0.13
C ILE A 26 -15.30 3.60 -0.42
N ASN A 27 -15.78 2.46 0.08
CA ASN A 27 -17.15 1.99 -0.16
C ASN A 27 -17.52 2.02 -1.64
N GLY A 28 -16.58 1.56 -2.48
CA GLY A 28 -16.77 1.46 -3.92
C GLY A 28 -16.56 2.74 -4.71
N LYS A 29 -16.28 3.86 -4.04
CA LYS A 29 -16.09 5.15 -4.72
C LYS A 29 -14.62 5.52 -4.77
N ALA A 30 -14.15 5.95 -5.94
CA ALA A 30 -12.78 6.41 -6.12
C ALA A 30 -12.56 7.69 -5.31
N ARG A 31 -11.57 7.69 -4.43
CA ARG A 31 -11.29 8.80 -3.54
C ARG A 31 -9.92 9.41 -3.74
N TYR A 32 -8.91 8.58 -4.04
CA TYR A 32 -7.56 9.06 -4.21
C TYR A 32 -6.89 8.35 -5.37
N SER A 33 -5.94 9.05 -6.00
CA SER A 33 -5.03 8.49 -6.98
C SER A 33 -3.66 9.09 -6.71
N TRP A 34 -2.71 8.24 -6.33
CA TRP A 34 -1.40 8.67 -5.87
C TRP A 34 -0.28 8.02 -6.66
N PRO A 35 0.83 8.72 -6.90
CA PRO A 35 2.02 8.08 -7.45
C PRO A 35 2.64 7.16 -6.41
N VAL A 36 3.18 6.04 -6.87
CA VAL A 36 3.88 5.09 -6.01
C VAL A 36 5.23 4.74 -6.62
N SER A 37 6.07 4.07 -5.84
CA SER A 37 7.24 3.38 -6.36
C SER A 37 7.14 1.92 -5.93
N THR A 38 7.17 1.02 -6.90
CA THR A 38 7.24 -0.42 -6.66
C THR A 38 8.65 -0.92 -6.95
N ALA A 39 8.84 -2.24 -7.01
CA ALA A 39 10.15 -2.84 -7.18
C ALA A 39 10.84 -2.34 -8.44
N ARG A 40 12.10 -1.91 -8.27
CA ARG A 40 12.98 -1.62 -9.40
C ARG A 40 13.42 -2.92 -10.06
N ARG A 41 14.00 -2.80 -11.24
CA ARG A 41 14.52 -3.94 -11.99
C ARG A 41 15.44 -4.81 -11.12
N GLY A 42 15.26 -6.11 -11.18
CA GLY A 42 15.98 -7.06 -10.35
C GLY A 42 15.29 -7.41 -9.04
N TYR A 43 14.21 -6.70 -8.71
CA TYR A 43 13.38 -6.98 -7.55
C TYR A 43 11.93 -7.18 -8.01
N ARG A 44 11.09 -7.64 -7.10
CA ARG A 44 9.69 -7.93 -7.45
C ARG A 44 8.76 -7.46 -6.36
N THR A 45 7.66 -6.82 -6.77
CA THR A 45 6.49 -6.59 -5.92
C THR A 45 5.49 -7.70 -6.21
N PRO A 46 5.00 -8.41 -5.18
CA PRO A 46 4.06 -9.52 -5.43
C PRO A 46 2.76 -9.04 -6.05
N LEU A 47 2.24 -9.83 -6.99
CA LEU A 47 0.95 -9.57 -7.63
C LEU A 47 -0.14 -10.34 -6.91
N GLY A 48 -1.34 -9.82 -6.89
CA GLY A 48 -2.50 -10.51 -6.33
C GLY A 48 -3.34 -9.63 -5.45
N SER A 49 -4.18 -10.28 -4.65
CA SER A 49 -5.08 -9.61 -3.71
C SER A 49 -4.69 -10.01 -2.30
N PHE A 50 -4.50 -9.01 -1.45
CA PHE A 50 -3.98 -9.20 -0.10
C PHE A 50 -4.81 -8.45 0.92
N ARG A 51 -4.63 -8.79 2.18
CA ARG A 51 -5.16 -8.06 3.33
C ARG A 51 -4.01 -7.53 4.18
N PRO A 52 -4.20 -6.40 4.88
CA PRO A 52 -3.21 -5.99 5.86
C PRO A 52 -3.02 -7.06 6.93
N THR A 53 -1.77 -7.37 7.25
CA THR A 53 -1.42 -8.36 8.27
C THR A 53 -0.99 -7.71 9.57
N ARG A 54 -0.24 -6.61 9.47
CA ARG A 54 0.17 -5.82 10.63
C ARG A 54 0.47 -4.40 10.17
N MET A 55 0.40 -3.47 11.11
CA MET A 55 0.57 -2.05 10.83
C MET A 55 1.46 -1.41 11.88
N HIS A 56 2.32 -0.49 11.47
CA HIS A 56 3.22 0.23 12.36
C HIS A 56 3.33 1.68 11.93
N ARG A 57 3.10 2.62 12.86
CA ARG A 57 3.31 4.04 12.56
C ARG A 57 4.77 4.33 12.30
N THR A 58 5.63 3.68 13.06
CA THR A 58 7.07 3.82 12.96
C THR A 58 7.66 2.43 12.81
N TYR A 59 8.43 2.24 11.75
CA TYR A 59 9.09 0.98 11.50
C TYR A 59 10.41 1.26 10.80
N TYR A 60 11.43 0.45 11.13
CA TYR A 60 12.75 0.54 10.52
C TYR A 60 13.10 -0.83 9.97
N SER A 61 13.48 -0.88 8.68
CA SER A 61 13.81 -2.13 8.02
C SER A 61 15.23 -2.57 8.42
N ARG A 62 15.33 -3.65 9.17
CA ARG A 62 16.63 -4.23 9.52
C ARG A 62 17.36 -4.78 8.29
N LYS A 63 16.61 -5.26 7.31
CA LYS A 63 17.16 -5.83 6.08
C LYS A 63 17.85 -4.77 5.23
N TYR A 64 17.39 -3.53 5.28
CA TYR A 64 17.90 -2.45 4.45
C TYR A 64 18.43 -1.29 5.29
N TYR A 65 19.39 -1.59 6.17
CA TYR A 65 20.14 -0.57 6.93
C TYR A 65 19.26 0.34 7.79
N ASN A 66 18.26 -0.23 8.43
CA ASN A 66 17.32 0.52 9.27
C ASN A 66 16.64 1.67 8.54
N SER A 67 16.37 1.50 7.24
CA SER A 67 15.63 2.49 6.46
C SER A 67 14.26 2.74 7.09
N PRO A 68 13.86 4.01 7.27
CA PRO A 68 12.56 4.32 7.85
C PRO A 68 11.43 3.93 6.91
N MET A 69 10.39 3.32 7.49
CA MET A 69 9.19 2.92 6.78
C MET A 69 7.98 3.43 7.57
N PRO A 70 7.74 4.76 7.56
CA PRO A 70 6.66 5.33 8.35
C PRO A 70 5.30 4.90 7.82
N HIS A 71 4.34 4.73 8.73
CA HIS A 71 2.98 4.33 8.42
C HIS A 71 2.93 3.08 7.55
N SER A 72 3.63 2.04 8.02
CA SER A 72 3.74 0.78 7.30
C SER A 72 2.48 -0.06 7.45
N ILE A 73 1.99 -0.57 6.32
CA ILE A 73 0.92 -1.55 6.24
C ILE A 73 1.49 -2.77 5.57
N PHE A 74 1.81 -3.78 6.36
CA PHE A 74 2.32 -5.04 5.82
C PHE A 74 1.18 -5.87 5.27
N PHE A 75 1.40 -6.54 4.15
CA PHE A 75 0.33 -7.30 3.50
C PHE A 75 0.76 -8.71 3.05
N TYR A 76 2.06 -8.98 2.97
CA TYR A 76 2.55 -10.30 2.58
C TYR A 76 3.99 -10.45 3.08
N GLY A 77 4.20 -11.25 4.12
CA GLY A 77 5.53 -11.41 4.72
C GLY A 77 6.15 -10.07 5.07
N GLY A 78 7.31 -9.78 4.51
CA GLY A 78 8.01 -8.52 4.72
C GLY A 78 7.62 -7.41 3.76
N TYR A 79 6.66 -7.63 2.86
CA TYR A 79 6.22 -6.60 1.93
C TYR A 79 5.19 -5.66 2.57
N ALA A 80 5.39 -4.37 2.37
CA ALA A 80 4.54 -3.35 2.98
C ALA A 80 4.31 -2.17 2.04
N ILE A 81 3.23 -1.44 2.31
CA ILE A 81 3.00 -0.09 1.80
C ILE A 81 3.48 0.85 2.89
N HIS A 82 4.31 1.82 2.55
CA HIS A 82 4.84 2.77 3.54
C HIS A 82 5.25 4.09 2.91
N GLY A 83 5.45 5.10 3.75
CA GLY A 83 5.97 6.38 3.31
C GLY A 83 7.47 6.32 3.02
N THR A 84 7.93 7.19 2.14
CA THR A 84 9.34 7.28 1.78
C THR A 84 9.83 8.72 1.81
N GLY A 85 11.11 8.90 2.15
CA GLY A 85 11.78 10.18 1.99
C GLY A 85 12.24 10.45 0.56
N HIS A 86 12.25 9.42 -0.29
CA HIS A 86 12.68 9.53 -1.69
C HIS A 86 11.51 9.95 -2.59
N VAL A 87 10.91 11.09 -2.29
CA VAL A 87 9.69 11.52 -2.98
C VAL A 87 9.90 11.81 -4.47
N LYS A 88 11.11 12.14 -4.88
CA LYS A 88 11.41 12.40 -6.29
C LYS A 88 11.35 11.12 -7.14
N ALA A 89 11.46 9.96 -6.53
CA ALA A 89 11.38 8.69 -7.23
C ALA A 89 9.94 8.20 -7.41
N LEU A 90 8.97 8.82 -6.75
CA LEU A 90 7.56 8.41 -6.89
C LEU A 90 7.09 8.59 -8.33
N GLY A 91 6.33 7.61 -8.80
CA GLY A 91 5.89 7.54 -10.19
C GLY A 91 6.75 6.61 -11.05
N ARG A 92 7.82 6.05 -10.49
CA ARG A 92 8.68 5.10 -11.20
C ARG A 92 9.19 4.01 -10.26
N PRO A 93 9.55 2.83 -10.81
CA PRO A 93 10.09 1.73 -10.00
C PRO A 93 11.42 2.13 -9.34
N ALA A 94 11.50 1.97 -8.02
CA ALA A 94 12.69 2.39 -7.28
C ALA A 94 12.92 1.59 -6.00
N SER A 95 11.95 0.76 -5.56
CA SER A 95 12.04 0.05 -4.29
C SER A 95 12.67 -1.33 -4.43
N HIS A 96 12.80 -2.03 -3.32
CA HIS A 96 13.23 -3.43 -3.28
C HIS A 96 12.03 -4.40 -3.26
N GLY A 97 10.82 -3.90 -3.48
CA GLY A 97 9.60 -4.71 -3.49
C GLY A 97 8.45 -4.09 -2.75
N CYS A 98 8.72 -3.32 -1.70
CA CYS A 98 7.67 -2.58 -1.00
C CYS A 98 7.06 -1.51 -1.90
N ILE A 99 5.86 -1.08 -1.54
CA ILE A 99 5.14 -0.03 -2.26
C ILE A 99 5.33 1.27 -1.50
N ARG A 100 6.06 2.20 -2.09
CA ARG A 100 6.38 3.48 -1.46
C ARG A 100 5.38 4.54 -1.86
N LEU A 101 4.96 5.32 -0.87
CA LEU A 101 4.06 6.47 -1.04
C LEU A 101 4.72 7.73 -0.52
N HIS A 102 4.25 8.88 -0.97
CA HIS A 102 4.55 10.13 -0.30
C HIS A 102 4.13 10.01 1.17
N PRO A 103 4.91 10.54 2.12
CA PRO A 103 4.60 10.38 3.54
C PRO A 103 3.18 10.82 3.93
N THR A 104 2.70 11.90 3.34
CA THR A 104 1.33 12.38 3.60
C THR A 104 0.29 11.36 3.14
N ASN A 105 0.51 10.74 1.98
CA ASN A 105 -0.41 9.75 1.42
C ASN A 105 -0.35 8.43 2.19
N ALA A 106 0.83 8.04 2.64
CA ALA A 106 0.98 6.85 3.48
C ALA A 106 0.23 7.01 4.79
N ARG A 107 0.32 8.19 5.40
CA ARG A 107 -0.42 8.50 6.62
C ARG A 107 -1.93 8.46 6.37
N ALA A 108 -2.39 9.03 5.25
CA ALA A 108 -3.81 9.04 4.91
C ALA A 108 -4.33 7.61 4.75
N LEU A 109 -3.62 6.77 4.01
CA LEU A 109 -4.02 5.37 3.83
C LEU A 109 -4.01 4.60 5.16
N TYR A 110 -2.96 4.79 5.95
CA TYR A 110 -2.84 4.16 7.26
C TYR A 110 -4.05 4.48 8.14
N ASN A 111 -4.44 5.75 8.20
CA ASN A 111 -5.58 6.19 8.99
C ASN A 111 -6.90 5.62 8.47
N LEU A 112 -7.06 5.52 7.15
CA LEU A 112 -8.24 4.90 6.54
C LEU A 112 -8.35 3.42 6.92
N VAL A 113 -7.25 2.69 6.85
CA VAL A 113 -7.24 1.26 7.20
C VAL A 113 -7.56 1.08 8.68
N ARG A 114 -7.02 1.94 9.55
CA ARG A 114 -7.35 1.89 10.98
C ARG A 114 -8.82 2.19 11.24
N LYS A 115 -9.37 3.17 10.56
CA LYS A 115 -10.77 3.58 10.73
C LYS A 115 -11.74 2.48 10.31
N HIS A 116 -11.51 1.91 9.13
CA HIS A 116 -12.42 0.91 8.56
C HIS A 116 -12.09 -0.53 8.98
N GLY A 117 -10.88 -0.76 9.45
CA GLY A 117 -10.38 -2.05 9.89
C GLY A 117 -9.58 -2.78 8.82
N PRO A 118 -8.48 -3.44 9.21
CA PRO A 118 -7.69 -4.25 8.27
C PRO A 118 -8.50 -5.37 7.62
N ARG A 119 -9.46 -5.93 8.33
CA ARG A 119 -10.32 -6.99 7.79
C ARG A 119 -11.22 -6.50 6.68
N ASN A 120 -11.51 -5.20 6.65
CA ASN A 120 -12.36 -4.56 5.64
C ASN A 120 -11.54 -3.84 4.58
N THR A 121 -10.26 -4.17 4.47
CA THR A 121 -9.34 -3.57 3.51
C THR A 121 -8.79 -4.63 2.59
N ARG A 122 -8.69 -4.29 1.30
CA ARG A 122 -8.02 -5.12 0.30
C ARG A 122 -6.93 -4.32 -0.39
N ILE A 123 -5.83 -5.00 -0.63
CA ILE A 123 -4.70 -4.46 -1.37
C ILE A 123 -4.59 -5.31 -2.63
N ARG A 124 -4.84 -4.70 -3.77
CA ARG A 124 -4.81 -5.39 -5.07
C ARG A 124 -3.65 -4.85 -5.88
N ILE A 125 -2.78 -5.75 -6.31
CA ILE A 125 -1.58 -5.39 -7.04
C ILE A 125 -1.64 -6.08 -8.40
N GLN A 126 -1.59 -5.27 -9.45
CA GLN A 126 -1.65 -5.74 -10.84
C GLN A 126 -0.62 -5.01 -11.68
N ARG A 127 -0.31 -5.58 -12.82
CA ARG A 127 0.55 -4.94 -13.82
C ARG A 127 -0.18 -3.86 -14.59
#